data_3493da83051a8058546b1d8726a4cec1
#
_entry.id   3493da83051a8058546b1d8726a4cec1
#
_cell.length_a   1.000
_cell.length_b   1.000
_cell.length_c   1.000
_cell.angle_alpha   90.00
_cell.angle_beta   90.00
_cell.angle_gamma   90.00
#
_symmetry.space_group_name_H-M   'P 1'
#
loop_
_entity.id
_entity.type
_entity.pdbx_description
1 polymer ?
#
loop_
_entity_poly.entity_id
_entity_poly.type
_entity_poly.pdbx_seq_one_letter_code
_entity_poly.pdbx_strand_id
1 'polypeptide(L)'
;MILAAFSVTNSSQNPKALSRFALDILTLPVKRKKKKNMPKPDRPKPPVFERVEEERLHRKQRLAAAFRLFGRFGFNEGIAGHITARDPEFTDHFWVNPLGKYFGHIRVSDLILVDREGEVVKGDALVNQAAFAIHSQIHEARPDIIAAAHAHSIYGKAWSSLGRQLDPLTQDSCAFYEDHALFHDYTGVVLDTCEGKKIAEALDNNKAVILRNHGILTVGHTVDEAAFWYMSLERSCQAQLLAEAAGRPSIIKHETARLTQTQVGSHISGWFSFQPLYDRIVREQPDLLE
;
A
#
# COMPACT_ATOMS: atom_id res chain seq x y z
N MET A 1 14.62 10.34 49.46
CA MET A 1 14.08 10.01 50.78
C MET A 1 12.90 9.07 50.53
N ILE A 2 12.90 7.78 50.82
CA ILE A 2 13.38 7.00 51.97
C ILE A 2 13.88 5.65 51.45
N LEU A 3 15.12 5.27 51.78
CA LEU A 3 15.64 3.91 51.68
C LEU A 3 15.09 3.13 52.89
N ALA A 4 14.53 1.94 52.64
CA ALA A 4 14.30 0.94 53.69
C ALA A 4 15.16 -0.28 53.42
N ALA A 5 16.20 -0.44 54.22
CA ALA A 5 17.05 -1.62 54.26
C ALA A 5 16.33 -2.74 54.97
N PHE A 6 16.21 -3.92 54.36
CA PHE A 6 15.83 -5.15 55.03
C PHE A 6 17.07 -5.99 55.28
N SER A 7 17.35 -6.19 56.58
CA SER A 7 18.36 -7.06 57.14
C SER A 7 17.90 -8.52 56.96
N VAL A 8 18.73 -9.35 56.33
CA VAL A 8 18.53 -10.81 56.22
C VAL A 8 19.26 -11.49 57.37
N THR A 9 18.50 -12.03 58.29
CA THR A 9 19.00 -12.96 59.30
C THR A 9 19.15 -14.37 58.71
N ASN A 10 20.35 -14.89 58.77
CA ASN A 10 20.72 -16.25 58.42
C ASN A 10 20.06 -17.25 59.37
N SER A 11 19.24 -18.18 58.84
CA SER A 11 18.94 -19.44 59.49
C SER A 11 19.15 -20.59 58.51
N SER A 12 20.09 -21.44 58.87
CA SER A 12 20.50 -22.65 58.17
C SER A 12 19.33 -23.65 58.04
N GLN A 13 18.84 -23.86 56.82
CA GLN A 13 17.98 -25.00 56.50
C GLN A 13 18.53 -25.78 55.29
N ASN A 14 18.56 -27.08 55.51
CA ASN A 14 19.15 -28.18 54.78
C ASN A 14 18.79 -28.20 53.28
N PRO A 15 19.77 -28.22 52.32
CA PRO A 15 19.53 -28.15 50.86
C PRO A 15 18.92 -29.40 50.26
N LYS A 16 18.75 -30.49 50.96
CA LYS A 16 18.27 -31.78 50.40
C LYS A 16 16.74 -31.96 50.38
N ALA A 17 15.97 -31.08 50.97
CA ALA A 17 14.51 -31.18 50.97
C ALA A 17 13.82 -30.46 49.80
N LEU A 18 14.48 -29.52 49.13
CA LEU A 18 13.93 -28.75 48.03
C LEU A 18 14.09 -29.40 46.62
N SER A 19 14.91 -30.46 46.52
CA SER A 19 15.17 -31.12 45.22
C SER A 19 14.12 -32.17 44.82
N ARG A 20 13.31 -32.69 45.74
CA ARG A 20 12.28 -33.68 45.39
C ARG A 20 10.95 -33.07 44.97
N PHE A 21 10.59 -31.93 45.53
CA PHE A 21 9.33 -31.26 45.14
C PHE A 21 9.38 -30.57 43.76
N ALA A 22 10.57 -30.18 43.29
CA ALA A 22 10.75 -29.55 41.98
C ALA A 22 10.76 -30.55 40.81
N LEU A 23 11.08 -31.83 41.06
CA LEU A 23 11.12 -32.87 40.02
C LEU A 23 9.75 -33.46 39.69
N ASP A 24 8.81 -33.48 40.65
CA ASP A 24 7.48 -34.05 40.42
C ASP A 24 6.52 -33.14 39.68
N ILE A 25 6.80 -31.84 39.60
CA ILE A 25 6.01 -30.90 38.80
C ILE A 25 6.35 -30.97 37.30
N LEU A 26 7.56 -31.45 36.95
CA LEU A 26 8.02 -31.53 35.54
C LEU A 26 7.61 -32.82 34.81
N THR A 27 6.99 -33.78 35.52
CA THR A 27 6.63 -35.08 34.94
C THR A 27 5.13 -35.32 34.77
N LEU A 28 4.29 -34.33 35.06
CA LEU A 28 2.88 -34.47 34.73
C LEU A 28 2.68 -34.53 33.22
N PRO A 29 2.04 -35.61 32.68
CA PRO A 29 1.77 -35.67 31.25
C PRO A 29 0.80 -34.56 30.89
N VAL A 30 1.29 -33.53 30.18
CA VAL A 30 0.44 -32.51 29.55
C VAL A 30 -0.45 -33.29 28.57
N LYS A 31 -1.66 -33.61 28.97
CA LYS A 31 -2.70 -34.11 28.07
C LYS A 31 -2.91 -33.04 27.00
N ARG A 32 -2.20 -33.13 25.88
CA ARG A 32 -2.50 -32.34 24.69
C ARG A 32 -3.93 -32.66 24.26
N LYS A 33 -4.88 -31.82 24.68
CA LYS A 33 -6.22 -31.85 24.10
C LYS A 33 -6.06 -31.81 22.58
N LYS A 34 -6.44 -32.87 21.87
CA LYS A 34 -6.55 -32.85 20.41
C LYS A 34 -7.37 -31.61 20.05
N LYS A 35 -6.74 -30.60 19.44
CA LYS A 35 -7.47 -29.47 18.89
C LYS A 35 -8.48 -30.07 17.94
N LYS A 36 -9.78 -29.93 18.23
CA LYS A 36 -10.83 -30.17 17.24
C LYS A 36 -10.44 -29.37 16.03
N ASN A 37 -10.33 -30.02 14.87
CA ASN A 37 -10.16 -29.33 13.58
C ASN A 37 -11.41 -28.47 13.36
N MET A 38 -11.38 -27.25 13.88
CA MET A 38 -12.34 -26.24 13.43
C MET A 38 -12.00 -25.95 11.96
N PRO A 39 -12.98 -25.94 11.05
CA PRO A 39 -12.74 -25.53 9.68
C PRO A 39 -12.07 -24.15 9.74
N LYS A 40 -10.95 -24.02 9.04
CA LYS A 40 -10.31 -22.70 8.90
C LYS A 40 -11.33 -21.81 8.18
N PRO A 41 -11.61 -20.60 8.70
CA PRO A 41 -12.47 -19.68 7.99
C PRO A 41 -11.90 -19.45 6.59
N ASP A 42 -12.77 -19.40 5.59
CA ASP A 42 -12.36 -19.07 4.23
C ASP A 42 -11.61 -17.75 4.24
N ARG A 43 -10.50 -17.69 3.50
CA ARG A 43 -9.73 -16.46 3.39
C ARG A 43 -10.57 -15.45 2.62
N PRO A 44 -10.65 -14.20 3.10
CA PRO A 44 -11.32 -13.13 2.36
C PRO A 44 -10.75 -13.01 0.95
N LYS A 45 -11.61 -12.72 -0.01
CA LYS A 45 -11.26 -12.52 -1.43
C LYS A 45 -11.90 -11.24 -1.94
N PRO A 46 -11.33 -10.60 -2.97
CA PRO A 46 -12.01 -9.53 -3.68
C PRO A 46 -13.40 -9.98 -4.14
N PRO A 47 -14.40 -9.09 -4.12
CA PRO A 47 -15.73 -9.41 -4.62
C PRO A 47 -15.68 -9.71 -6.13
N VAL A 48 -16.60 -10.58 -6.57
CA VAL A 48 -16.86 -10.87 -7.97
C VAL A 48 -18.25 -10.35 -8.27
N PHE A 49 -18.42 -9.67 -9.39
CA PHE A 49 -19.67 -9.03 -9.78
C PHE A 49 -20.29 -9.76 -10.97
N GLU A 50 -21.61 -9.92 -10.95
CA GLU A 50 -22.35 -10.47 -12.08
C GLU A 50 -22.71 -9.38 -13.12
N ARG A 51 -22.79 -8.12 -12.67
CA ARG A 51 -23.20 -6.98 -13.48
C ARG A 51 -22.07 -5.94 -13.56
N VAL A 52 -21.82 -5.49 -14.76
CA VAL A 52 -20.79 -4.46 -15.06
C VAL A 52 -21.02 -3.16 -14.28
N GLU A 53 -22.28 -2.73 -14.15
CA GLU A 53 -22.62 -1.51 -13.43
C GLU A 53 -22.31 -1.57 -11.94
N GLU A 54 -22.47 -2.76 -11.35
CA GLU A 54 -22.13 -2.99 -9.93
C GLU A 54 -20.62 -2.96 -9.72
N GLU A 55 -19.86 -3.56 -10.62
CA GLU A 55 -18.41 -3.50 -10.60
C GLU A 55 -17.90 -2.06 -10.82
N ARG A 56 -18.48 -1.34 -11.82
CA ARG A 56 -18.14 0.07 -12.08
C ARG A 56 -18.40 0.94 -10.85
N LEU A 57 -19.57 0.80 -10.23
CA LEU A 57 -19.88 1.52 -9.01
C LEU A 57 -18.91 1.18 -7.88
N HIS A 58 -18.61 -0.10 -7.68
CA HIS A 58 -17.64 -0.55 -6.70
C HIS A 58 -16.27 0.08 -6.92
N ARG A 59 -15.73 0.03 -8.16
CA ARG A 59 -14.43 0.64 -8.47
C ARG A 59 -14.42 2.14 -8.19
N LYS A 60 -15.49 2.86 -8.53
CA LYS A 60 -15.64 4.30 -8.25
C LYS A 60 -15.71 4.60 -6.75
N GLN A 61 -16.42 3.80 -5.96
CA GLN A 61 -16.50 3.95 -4.50
C GLN A 61 -15.12 3.74 -3.85
N ARG A 62 -14.38 2.71 -4.28
CA ARG A 62 -13.02 2.47 -3.81
C ARG A 62 -12.07 3.59 -4.22
N LEU A 63 -12.23 4.13 -5.42
CA LEU A 63 -11.43 5.23 -5.93
C LEU A 63 -11.68 6.53 -5.12
N ALA A 64 -12.93 6.89 -4.87
CA ALA A 64 -13.26 8.04 -4.02
C ALA A 64 -12.71 7.88 -2.60
N ALA A 65 -12.83 6.68 -2.01
CA ALA A 65 -12.27 6.38 -0.71
C ALA A 65 -10.73 6.48 -0.69
N ALA A 66 -10.05 6.02 -1.74
CA ALA A 66 -8.60 6.15 -1.88
C ALA A 66 -8.16 7.62 -1.90
N PHE A 67 -8.85 8.49 -2.64
CA PHE A 67 -8.60 9.93 -2.63
C PHE A 67 -8.80 10.55 -1.25
N ARG A 68 -9.91 10.21 -0.57
CA ARG A 68 -10.16 10.72 0.80
C ARG A 68 -9.08 10.29 1.79
N LEU A 69 -8.59 9.05 1.69
CA LEU A 69 -7.47 8.56 2.49
C LEU A 69 -6.16 9.29 2.14
N PHE A 70 -5.88 9.53 0.86
CA PHE A 70 -4.71 10.30 0.45
C PHE A 70 -4.77 11.74 0.98
N GLY A 71 -5.92 12.40 0.88
CA GLY A 71 -6.13 13.71 1.49
C GLY A 71 -5.91 13.69 3.00
N ARG A 72 -6.43 12.67 3.70
CA ARG A 72 -6.27 12.49 5.14
C ARG A 72 -4.82 12.28 5.58
N PHE A 73 -4.04 11.53 4.79
CA PHE A 73 -2.64 11.26 5.09
C PHE A 73 -1.67 12.35 4.60
N GLY A 74 -2.18 13.40 3.97
CA GLY A 74 -1.37 14.51 3.48
C GLY A 74 -0.54 14.15 2.23
N PHE A 75 -1.08 13.28 1.37
CA PHE A 75 -0.42 12.89 0.10
C PHE A 75 -0.79 13.80 -1.07
N ASN A 76 -1.60 14.82 -0.83
CA ASN A 76 -2.00 15.80 -1.83
C ASN A 76 -1.11 17.04 -1.81
N GLU A 77 -0.69 17.48 -2.99
CA GLU A 77 0.13 18.68 -3.20
C GLU A 77 -0.52 19.54 -4.30
N GLY A 78 -1.43 20.41 -3.90
CA GLY A 78 -2.16 21.26 -4.85
C GLY A 78 -2.93 20.46 -5.89
N ILE A 79 -2.55 20.58 -7.17
CA ILE A 79 -3.15 19.84 -8.29
C ILE A 79 -2.36 18.58 -8.66
N ALA A 80 -1.27 18.30 -7.97
CA ALA A 80 -0.42 17.16 -8.26
C ALA A 80 -0.98 15.86 -7.66
N GLY A 81 -0.80 14.78 -8.42
CA GLY A 81 -1.27 13.46 -8.03
C GLY A 81 -2.61 13.07 -8.64
N HIS A 82 -2.77 11.78 -8.85
CA HIS A 82 -3.94 11.17 -9.47
C HIS A 82 -4.00 9.68 -9.13
N ILE A 83 -5.20 9.16 -9.05
CA ILE A 83 -5.44 7.73 -8.95
C ILE A 83 -6.42 7.37 -10.05
N THR A 84 -6.16 6.31 -10.81
CA THR A 84 -7.01 5.85 -11.89
C THR A 84 -7.56 4.46 -11.62
N ALA A 85 -8.74 4.19 -12.15
CA ALA A 85 -9.35 2.87 -12.15
C ALA A 85 -9.91 2.56 -13.54
N ARG A 86 -9.42 1.50 -14.18
CA ARG A 86 -9.92 1.03 -15.48
C ARG A 86 -11.41 0.78 -15.40
N ASP A 87 -12.17 1.22 -16.41
CA ASP A 87 -13.59 0.88 -16.52
C ASP A 87 -13.76 -0.63 -16.80
N PRO A 88 -14.73 -1.32 -16.19
CA PRO A 88 -14.89 -2.76 -16.38
C PRO A 88 -15.46 -3.16 -17.74
N GLU A 89 -16.10 -2.23 -18.46
CA GLU A 89 -16.70 -2.46 -19.78
C GLU A 89 -15.81 -1.86 -20.90
N PHE A 90 -15.47 -0.59 -20.75
CA PHE A 90 -14.59 0.11 -21.68
C PHE A 90 -13.15 -0.01 -21.20
N THR A 91 -12.50 -1.14 -21.49
CA THR A 91 -11.21 -1.50 -20.88
C THR A 91 -10.02 -0.64 -21.31
N ASP A 92 -10.21 0.22 -22.28
CA ASP A 92 -9.29 1.28 -22.71
C ASP A 92 -9.58 2.66 -22.09
N HIS A 93 -10.63 2.75 -21.26
CA HIS A 93 -11.01 3.96 -20.51
C HIS A 93 -10.68 3.79 -19.02
N PHE A 94 -10.51 4.90 -18.32
CA PHE A 94 -10.29 4.88 -16.87
C PHE A 94 -10.99 6.06 -16.15
N TRP A 95 -11.48 5.78 -14.96
CA TRP A 95 -11.99 6.75 -14.02
C TRP A 95 -10.85 7.44 -13.30
N VAL A 96 -10.95 8.77 -13.11
CA VAL A 96 -9.92 9.60 -12.48
C VAL A 96 -10.56 10.79 -11.77
N ASN A 97 -9.81 11.46 -10.88
CA ASN A 97 -10.24 12.71 -10.26
C ASN A 97 -10.27 13.88 -11.25
N PRO A 98 -11.21 14.82 -11.11
CA PRO A 98 -11.17 16.08 -11.83
C PRO A 98 -9.94 16.91 -11.42
N LEU A 99 -9.34 17.61 -12.38
CA LEU A 99 -8.24 18.54 -12.12
C LEU A 99 -8.68 19.64 -11.15
N GLY A 100 -7.88 19.94 -10.16
CA GLY A 100 -8.08 21.06 -9.23
C GLY A 100 -9.00 20.78 -8.04
N LYS A 101 -9.63 19.60 -7.96
CA LYS A 101 -10.43 19.25 -6.78
C LYS A 101 -9.54 18.61 -5.70
N TYR A 102 -9.65 19.11 -4.47
CA TYR A 102 -8.94 18.59 -3.32
C TYR A 102 -9.31 17.13 -3.03
N PHE A 103 -8.31 16.26 -2.86
CA PHE A 103 -8.52 14.82 -2.65
C PHE A 103 -9.48 14.48 -1.52
N GLY A 104 -9.38 15.23 -0.40
CA GLY A 104 -10.28 15.08 0.74
C GLY A 104 -11.74 15.47 0.49
N HIS A 105 -12.10 15.94 -0.71
CA HIS A 105 -13.47 16.32 -1.08
C HIS A 105 -14.01 15.50 -2.27
N ILE A 106 -13.24 14.57 -2.82
CA ILE A 106 -13.67 13.73 -3.95
C ILE A 106 -14.83 12.82 -3.53
N ARG A 107 -15.88 12.78 -4.36
CA ARG A 107 -17.05 11.89 -4.26
C ARG A 107 -17.11 10.99 -5.49
N VAL A 108 -17.91 9.95 -5.42
CA VAL A 108 -18.18 9.05 -6.56
C VAL A 108 -18.71 9.83 -7.77
N SER A 109 -19.60 10.82 -7.54
CA SER A 109 -20.17 11.65 -8.60
C SER A 109 -19.18 12.62 -9.25
N ASP A 110 -18.08 12.94 -8.59
CA ASP A 110 -17.06 13.85 -9.14
C ASP A 110 -16.12 13.17 -10.15
N LEU A 111 -16.02 11.84 -10.11
CA LEU A 111 -15.08 11.11 -10.95
C LEU A 111 -15.45 11.21 -12.42
N ILE A 112 -14.46 11.52 -13.25
CA ILE A 112 -14.60 11.62 -14.69
C ILE A 112 -14.08 10.36 -15.37
N LEU A 113 -14.67 9.98 -16.51
CA LEU A 113 -14.21 8.90 -17.37
C LEU A 113 -13.44 9.50 -18.55
N VAL A 114 -12.22 9.02 -18.74
CA VAL A 114 -11.31 9.45 -19.81
C VAL A 114 -11.07 8.28 -20.75
N ASP A 115 -11.12 8.53 -22.04
CA ASP A 115 -10.84 7.54 -23.09
C ASP A 115 -9.34 7.41 -23.39
N ARG A 116 -9.02 6.58 -24.36
CA ARG A 116 -7.64 6.33 -24.81
C ARG A 116 -6.98 7.52 -25.51
N GLU A 117 -7.76 8.47 -26.03
CA GLU A 117 -7.32 9.70 -26.68
C GLU A 117 -7.09 10.84 -25.67
N GLY A 118 -7.53 10.66 -24.42
CA GLY A 118 -7.42 11.66 -23.35
C GLY A 118 -8.62 12.58 -23.24
N GLU A 119 -9.71 12.27 -23.96
CA GLU A 119 -10.94 13.04 -23.92
C GLU A 119 -11.83 12.61 -22.75
N VAL A 120 -12.49 13.56 -22.11
CA VAL A 120 -13.45 13.28 -21.04
C VAL A 120 -14.79 12.89 -21.68
N VAL A 121 -15.11 11.59 -21.64
CA VAL A 121 -16.33 11.02 -22.21
C VAL A 121 -17.48 10.98 -21.22
N LYS A 122 -17.20 11.11 -19.92
CA LYS A 122 -18.22 11.24 -18.87
C LYS A 122 -17.72 12.12 -17.74
N GLY A 123 -18.57 13.05 -17.30
CA GLY A 123 -18.24 14.09 -16.33
C GLY A 123 -18.10 15.44 -17.01
N ASP A 124 -17.82 16.51 -16.24
CA ASP A 124 -17.97 17.93 -16.65
C ASP A 124 -16.75 18.73 -16.16
N ALA A 125 -15.59 18.06 -16.01
CA ALA A 125 -14.37 18.65 -15.49
C ALA A 125 -13.16 18.31 -16.37
N LEU A 126 -12.08 19.07 -16.18
CA LEU A 126 -10.83 18.84 -16.89
C LEU A 126 -10.07 17.65 -16.33
N VAL A 127 -9.41 16.91 -17.19
CA VAL A 127 -8.43 15.88 -16.79
C VAL A 127 -7.05 16.52 -16.57
N ASN A 128 -6.28 15.97 -15.64
CA ASN A 128 -4.87 16.31 -15.51
C ASN A 128 -4.09 15.65 -16.67
N GLN A 129 -3.43 16.46 -17.52
CA GLN A 129 -2.66 15.96 -18.66
C GLN A 129 -1.54 14.99 -18.26
N ALA A 130 -0.87 15.22 -17.11
CA ALA A 130 0.14 14.31 -16.63
C ALA A 130 -0.46 12.97 -16.13
N ALA A 131 -1.68 13.00 -15.58
CA ALA A 131 -2.41 11.78 -15.22
C ALA A 131 -2.68 10.93 -16.45
N PHE A 132 -3.16 11.57 -17.53
CA PHE A 132 -3.38 10.88 -18.80
C PHE A 132 -2.07 10.35 -19.37
N ALA A 133 -1.04 11.18 -19.52
CA ALA A 133 0.21 10.81 -20.17
C ALA A 133 0.90 9.60 -19.50
N ILE A 134 0.84 9.47 -18.18
CA ILE A 134 1.45 8.36 -17.44
C ILE A 134 0.50 7.16 -17.36
N HIS A 135 -0.72 7.38 -16.84
CA HIS A 135 -1.59 6.26 -16.48
C HIS A 135 -2.21 5.57 -17.69
N SER A 136 -2.47 6.28 -18.81
CA SER A 136 -2.93 5.65 -20.06
C SER A 136 -1.92 4.61 -20.54
N GLN A 137 -0.62 4.95 -20.51
CA GLN A 137 0.44 4.05 -20.97
C GLN A 137 0.66 2.86 -20.04
N ILE A 138 0.48 3.05 -18.72
CA ILE A 138 0.50 1.94 -17.76
C ILE A 138 -0.69 1.01 -18.00
N HIS A 139 -1.90 1.55 -18.17
CA HIS A 139 -3.08 0.74 -18.46
C HIS A 139 -2.99 0.03 -19.81
N GLU A 140 -2.36 0.62 -20.82
CA GLU A 140 -2.12 0.00 -22.13
C GLU A 140 -1.12 -1.16 -22.01
N ALA A 141 0.03 -0.94 -21.36
CA ALA A 141 1.10 -1.93 -21.22
C ALA A 141 0.73 -3.08 -20.26
N ARG A 142 -0.15 -2.83 -19.29
CA ARG A 142 -0.52 -3.77 -18.21
C ARG A 142 -2.03 -4.00 -18.18
N PRO A 143 -2.59 -4.81 -19.07
CA PRO A 143 -4.04 -5.10 -19.10
C PRO A 143 -4.54 -5.85 -17.84
N ASP A 144 -3.65 -6.49 -17.08
CA ASP A 144 -3.91 -7.11 -15.78
C ASP A 144 -4.16 -6.08 -14.67
N ILE A 145 -3.69 -4.84 -14.83
CA ILE A 145 -3.84 -3.79 -13.84
C ILE A 145 -5.19 -3.09 -13.97
N ILE A 146 -5.91 -3.01 -12.85
CA ILE A 146 -7.17 -2.26 -12.74
C ILE A 146 -6.92 -0.83 -12.30
N ALA A 147 -5.95 -0.58 -11.42
CA ALA A 147 -5.73 0.74 -10.86
C ALA A 147 -4.25 1.12 -10.78
N ALA A 148 -3.99 2.42 -10.91
CA ALA A 148 -2.69 3.02 -10.69
C ALA A 148 -2.84 4.23 -9.76
N ALA A 149 -1.90 4.42 -8.82
CA ALA A 149 -1.90 5.50 -7.85
C ALA A 149 -0.56 6.24 -7.86
N HIS A 150 -0.63 7.57 -8.01
CA HIS A 150 0.53 8.47 -7.94
C HIS A 150 0.15 9.73 -7.16
N ALA A 151 1.05 10.20 -6.33
CA ALA A 151 0.96 11.49 -5.66
C ALA A 151 2.35 12.03 -5.30
N HIS A 152 2.41 13.31 -4.93
CA HIS A 152 3.66 13.96 -4.53
C HIS A 152 3.84 13.98 -3.00
N SER A 153 3.66 12.83 -2.36
CA SER A 153 3.85 12.67 -0.92
C SER A 153 5.31 12.95 -0.49
N ILE A 154 5.49 13.46 0.72
CA ILE A 154 6.77 14.03 1.16
C ILE A 154 7.92 13.01 1.14
N TYR A 155 7.70 11.82 1.68
CA TYR A 155 8.78 10.83 1.80
C TYR A 155 9.03 10.10 0.47
N GLY A 156 8.00 9.89 -0.36
CA GLY A 156 8.15 9.39 -1.71
C GLY A 156 8.96 10.35 -2.58
N LYS A 157 8.67 11.66 -2.53
CA LYS A 157 9.47 12.69 -3.22
C LYS A 157 10.92 12.71 -2.71
N ALA A 158 11.10 12.74 -1.40
CA ALA A 158 12.43 12.77 -0.81
C ALA A 158 13.25 11.53 -1.20
N TRP A 159 12.63 10.35 -1.13
CA TRP A 159 13.28 9.11 -1.54
C TRP A 159 13.62 9.09 -3.04
N SER A 160 12.69 9.51 -3.87
CA SER A 160 12.88 9.54 -5.33
C SER A 160 14.08 10.41 -5.75
N SER A 161 14.39 11.46 -5.00
CA SER A 161 15.56 12.33 -5.25
C SER A 161 16.91 11.65 -5.00
N LEU A 162 16.92 10.53 -4.24
CA LEU A 162 18.13 9.74 -4.02
C LEU A 162 18.46 8.83 -5.21
N GLY A 163 17.50 8.59 -6.12
CA GLY A 163 17.71 7.82 -7.35
C GLY A 163 18.12 6.38 -7.11
N ARG A 164 17.55 5.72 -6.08
CA ARG A 164 17.82 4.32 -5.76
C ARG A 164 16.57 3.59 -5.27
N GLN A 165 16.59 2.28 -5.33
CA GLN A 165 15.53 1.42 -4.79
C GLN A 165 15.56 1.42 -3.26
N LEU A 166 14.43 0.97 -2.65
CA LEU A 166 14.35 0.71 -1.21
C LEU A 166 15.11 -0.56 -0.83
N ASP A 167 15.74 -0.52 0.34
CA ASP A 167 16.32 -1.70 0.95
C ASP A 167 15.28 -2.47 1.78
N PRO A 168 15.42 -3.80 1.93
CA PRO A 168 14.55 -4.58 2.80
C PRO A 168 14.95 -4.37 4.27
N LEU A 169 14.52 -3.26 4.87
CA LEU A 169 14.82 -2.91 6.26
C LEU A 169 13.77 -3.36 7.25
N THR A 170 12.53 -3.43 6.82
CA THR A 170 11.37 -3.76 7.65
C THR A 170 10.53 -4.85 6.99
N GLN A 171 9.64 -5.49 7.75
CA GLN A 171 8.68 -6.42 7.20
C GLN A 171 7.85 -5.77 6.07
N ASP A 172 7.44 -4.51 6.25
CA ASP A 172 6.60 -3.81 5.29
C ASP A 172 7.36 -3.46 4.02
N SER A 173 8.62 -3.02 4.12
CA SER A 173 9.46 -2.75 2.94
C SER A 173 9.76 -4.03 2.14
N CYS A 174 9.78 -5.20 2.79
CA CYS A 174 9.93 -6.47 2.09
C CYS A 174 8.75 -6.77 1.14
N ALA A 175 7.57 -6.15 1.29
CA ALA A 175 6.49 -6.29 0.32
C ALA A 175 6.89 -5.85 -1.09
N PHE A 176 7.90 -4.98 -1.19
CA PHE A 176 8.43 -4.44 -2.44
C PHE A 176 9.77 -5.06 -2.85
N TYR A 177 10.27 -6.05 -2.11
CA TYR A 177 11.55 -6.68 -2.40
C TYR A 177 11.50 -7.43 -3.72
N GLU A 178 12.39 -7.07 -4.67
CA GLU A 178 12.38 -7.56 -6.07
C GLU A 178 11.03 -7.34 -6.80
N ASP A 179 10.24 -6.34 -6.36
CA ASP A 179 8.90 -6.05 -6.87
C ASP A 179 8.63 -4.53 -6.89
N HIS A 180 9.69 -3.76 -7.11
CA HIS A 180 9.61 -2.34 -7.43
C HIS A 180 10.79 -1.94 -8.32
N ALA A 181 10.53 -0.98 -9.20
CA ALA A 181 11.49 -0.48 -10.17
C ALA A 181 11.96 0.95 -9.83
N LEU A 182 13.01 1.39 -10.52
CA LEU A 182 13.48 2.77 -10.53
C LEU A 182 13.50 3.29 -11.97
N PHE A 183 12.76 4.34 -12.23
CA PHE A 183 12.83 5.10 -13.47
C PHE A 183 13.80 6.26 -13.30
N HIS A 184 14.86 6.28 -14.12
CA HIS A 184 16.00 7.20 -13.97
C HIS A 184 15.83 8.53 -14.70
N ASP A 185 15.04 8.56 -15.78
CA ASP A 185 14.93 9.72 -16.64
C ASP A 185 13.92 10.72 -16.08
N TYR A 186 14.39 11.89 -15.71
CA TYR A 186 13.53 13.01 -15.34
C TYR A 186 13.70 14.13 -16.35
N THR A 187 12.66 14.41 -17.12
CA THR A 187 12.68 15.39 -18.21
C THR A 187 11.78 16.61 -17.95
N GLY A 188 11.22 16.70 -16.74
CA GLY A 188 10.28 17.75 -16.36
C GLY A 188 8.90 17.19 -16.03
N VAL A 189 7.86 17.99 -16.22
CA VAL A 189 6.47 17.53 -16.06
C VAL A 189 6.13 16.62 -17.24
N VAL A 190 5.64 15.42 -16.93
CA VAL A 190 5.27 14.42 -17.96
C VAL A 190 3.98 14.86 -18.65
N LEU A 191 4.10 15.45 -19.80
CA LEU A 191 2.96 15.90 -20.62
C LEU A 191 2.82 15.09 -21.92
N ASP A 192 3.80 14.25 -22.22
CA ASP A 192 3.87 13.42 -23.42
C ASP A 192 3.75 11.94 -23.06
N THR A 193 2.93 11.22 -23.81
CA THR A 193 2.75 9.75 -23.67
C THR A 193 4.04 8.96 -23.94
N CYS A 194 5.01 9.51 -24.69
CA CYS A 194 6.31 8.87 -24.91
C CYS A 194 7.08 8.66 -23.60
N GLU A 195 7.06 9.61 -22.67
CA GLU A 195 7.65 9.42 -21.35
C GLU A 195 6.81 8.46 -20.48
N GLY A 196 5.48 8.56 -20.55
CA GLY A 196 4.58 7.61 -19.91
C GLY A 196 4.86 6.17 -20.32
N LYS A 197 5.14 5.93 -21.61
CA LYS A 197 5.52 4.61 -22.13
C LYS A 197 6.83 4.10 -21.51
N LYS A 198 7.86 4.95 -21.42
CA LYS A 198 9.13 4.58 -20.76
C LYS A 198 8.94 4.28 -19.27
N ILE A 199 8.04 5.01 -18.59
CA ILE A 199 7.67 4.72 -17.20
C ILE A 199 6.98 3.36 -17.10
N ALA A 200 6.07 3.04 -18.01
CA ALA A 200 5.41 1.74 -18.07
C ALA A 200 6.40 0.59 -18.35
N GLU A 201 7.35 0.81 -19.27
CA GLU A 201 8.45 -0.12 -19.56
C GLU A 201 9.34 -0.35 -18.31
N ALA A 202 9.67 0.71 -17.57
CA ALA A 202 10.46 0.60 -16.33
C ALA A 202 9.69 -0.11 -15.19
N LEU A 203 8.37 0.13 -15.09
CA LEU A 203 7.51 -0.57 -14.14
C LEU A 203 7.50 -2.08 -14.41
N ASP A 204 7.47 -2.48 -15.68
CA ASP A 204 7.42 -3.89 -16.11
C ASP A 204 6.33 -4.67 -15.32
N ASN A 205 6.66 -5.82 -14.79
CA ASN A 205 5.76 -6.65 -13.98
C ASN A 205 5.69 -6.27 -12.50
N ASN A 206 6.43 -5.25 -12.07
CA ASN A 206 6.46 -4.82 -10.69
C ASN A 206 5.14 -4.13 -10.26
N LYS A 207 4.90 -4.08 -8.96
CA LYS A 207 3.75 -3.36 -8.38
C LYS A 207 4.02 -1.88 -8.12
N ALA A 208 5.28 -1.45 -8.19
CA ALA A 208 5.67 -0.08 -7.88
C ALA A 208 6.84 0.40 -8.74
N VAL A 209 6.91 1.70 -8.97
CA VAL A 209 8.06 2.36 -9.56
C VAL A 209 8.37 3.66 -8.82
N ILE A 210 9.65 3.87 -8.53
CA ILE A 210 10.18 5.13 -8.01
C ILE A 210 10.55 5.97 -9.24
N LEU A 211 9.92 7.12 -9.38
CA LEU A 211 10.19 8.09 -10.46
C LEU A 211 11.23 9.08 -9.94
N ARG A 212 12.49 8.94 -10.37
CA ARG A 212 13.60 9.80 -9.91
C ARG A 212 13.25 11.27 -10.00
N ASN A 213 13.50 12.03 -8.91
CA ASN A 213 13.21 13.46 -8.75
C ASN A 213 11.72 13.85 -8.91
N HIS A 214 10.79 12.89 -8.89
CA HIS A 214 9.38 13.16 -9.11
C HIS A 214 8.52 12.63 -7.95
N GLY A 215 8.59 11.35 -7.66
CA GLY A 215 7.79 10.71 -6.61
C GLY A 215 7.71 9.19 -6.78
N ILE A 216 6.61 8.62 -6.33
CA ILE A 216 6.36 7.19 -6.40
C ILE A 216 5.03 6.90 -7.10
N LEU A 217 4.95 5.74 -7.76
CA LEU A 217 3.74 5.24 -8.40
C LEU A 217 3.57 3.77 -8.06
N THR A 218 2.32 3.36 -7.82
CA THR A 218 1.97 1.96 -7.55
C THR A 218 0.79 1.52 -8.39
N VAL A 219 0.71 0.22 -8.64
CA VAL A 219 -0.37 -0.39 -9.43
C VAL A 219 -0.98 -1.56 -8.68
N GLY A 220 -2.17 -1.98 -9.09
CA GLY A 220 -2.86 -3.11 -8.47
C GLY A 220 -3.97 -3.69 -9.34
N HIS A 221 -4.31 -4.96 -9.03
CA HIS A 221 -5.44 -5.67 -9.62
C HIS A 221 -6.79 -5.19 -9.05
N THR A 222 -6.76 -4.30 -8.09
CA THR A 222 -7.91 -3.56 -7.55
C THR A 222 -7.47 -2.15 -7.16
N VAL A 223 -8.43 -1.23 -7.04
CA VAL A 223 -8.17 0.12 -6.50
C VAL A 223 -7.63 0.03 -5.07
N ASP A 224 -8.20 -0.87 -4.28
CA ASP A 224 -7.80 -1.14 -2.90
C ASP A 224 -6.31 -1.46 -2.80
N GLU A 225 -5.86 -2.34 -3.67
CA GLU A 225 -4.48 -2.78 -3.73
C GLU A 225 -3.53 -1.64 -4.11
N ALA A 226 -3.79 -0.96 -5.23
CA ALA A 226 -2.95 0.14 -5.70
C ALA A 226 -2.81 1.23 -4.64
N ALA A 227 -3.92 1.63 -3.99
CA ALA A 227 -3.92 2.63 -2.94
C ALA A 227 -3.18 2.17 -1.67
N PHE A 228 -3.36 0.90 -1.26
CA PHE A 228 -2.64 0.37 -0.11
C PHE A 228 -1.13 0.31 -0.36
N TRP A 229 -0.70 -0.16 -1.53
CA TRP A 229 0.71 -0.20 -1.88
C TRP A 229 1.33 1.20 -1.89
N TYR A 230 0.61 2.21 -2.38
CA TYR A 230 1.08 3.59 -2.32
C TYR A 230 1.36 4.03 -0.88
N MET A 231 0.39 3.84 0.01
CA MET A 231 0.53 4.19 1.43
C MET A 231 1.66 3.42 2.11
N SER A 232 1.81 2.14 1.80
CA SER A 232 2.87 1.29 2.35
C SER A 232 4.26 1.69 1.84
N LEU A 233 4.37 2.02 0.54
CA LEU A 233 5.61 2.48 -0.08
C LEU A 233 6.07 3.83 0.49
N GLU A 234 5.15 4.79 0.61
CA GLU A 234 5.41 6.09 1.24
C GLU A 234 5.96 5.95 2.67
N ARG A 235 5.33 5.09 3.47
CA ARG A 235 5.77 4.80 4.83
C ARG A 235 7.09 4.04 4.89
N SER A 236 7.36 3.18 3.91
CA SER A 236 8.65 2.50 3.80
C SER A 236 9.77 3.48 3.44
N CYS A 237 9.51 4.44 2.55
CA CYS A 237 10.41 5.56 2.27
C CYS A 237 10.71 6.37 3.55
N GLN A 238 9.66 6.73 4.31
CA GLN A 238 9.80 7.43 5.58
C GLN A 238 10.66 6.64 6.57
N ALA A 239 10.37 5.36 6.77
CA ALA A 239 11.08 4.52 7.72
C ALA A 239 12.57 4.39 7.36
N GLN A 240 12.90 4.23 6.08
CA GLN A 240 14.27 4.12 5.64
C GLN A 240 15.03 5.45 5.78
N LEU A 241 14.44 6.58 5.38
CA LEU A 241 15.04 7.91 5.57
C LEU A 241 15.37 8.18 7.04
N LEU A 242 14.43 7.88 7.95
CA LEU A 242 14.63 8.08 9.39
C LEU A 242 15.69 7.12 9.95
N ALA A 243 15.71 5.88 9.53
CA ALA A 243 16.69 4.90 9.98
C ALA A 243 18.10 5.28 9.52
N GLU A 244 18.29 5.72 8.28
CA GLU A 244 19.58 6.18 7.74
C GLU A 244 20.07 7.48 8.40
N ALA A 245 19.15 8.39 8.72
CA ALA A 245 19.50 9.60 9.48
C ALA A 245 19.94 9.29 10.91
N ALA A 246 19.41 8.22 11.52
CA ALA A 246 19.79 7.79 12.87
C ALA A 246 21.09 6.97 12.92
N GLY A 247 21.52 6.38 11.79
CA GLY A 247 22.73 5.57 11.73
C GLY A 247 22.74 4.61 10.55
N ARG A 248 23.48 3.50 10.66
CA ARG A 248 23.56 2.47 9.62
C ARG A 248 22.48 1.41 9.86
N PRO A 249 21.45 1.29 9.01
CA PRO A 249 20.40 0.29 9.16
C PRO A 249 20.93 -1.14 9.02
N SER A 250 20.24 -2.08 9.67
CA SER A 250 20.45 -3.51 9.48
C SER A 250 19.58 -4.01 8.33
N ILE A 251 20.20 -4.44 7.25
CA ILE A 251 19.50 -4.96 6.07
C ILE A 251 19.08 -6.41 6.31
N ILE A 252 17.84 -6.76 6.00
CA ILE A 252 17.31 -8.12 6.04
C ILE A 252 18.01 -8.94 4.94
N LYS A 253 18.46 -10.16 5.28
CA LYS A 253 19.14 -11.05 4.33
C LYS A 253 18.22 -11.44 3.18
N HIS A 254 18.78 -11.63 2.00
CA HIS A 254 18.08 -11.95 0.75
C HIS A 254 17.00 -13.04 0.90
N GLU A 255 17.36 -14.22 1.43
CA GLU A 255 16.41 -15.33 1.58
C GLU A 255 15.23 -14.97 2.50
N THR A 256 15.52 -14.22 3.57
CA THR A 256 14.47 -13.76 4.51
C THR A 256 13.61 -12.68 3.88
N ALA A 257 14.18 -11.75 3.12
CA ALA A 257 13.45 -10.71 2.41
C ALA A 257 12.51 -11.32 1.35
N ARG A 258 12.99 -12.29 0.55
CA ARG A 258 12.14 -13.03 -0.41
C ARG A 258 11.03 -13.81 0.27
N LEU A 259 11.35 -14.54 1.34
CA LEU A 259 10.32 -15.25 2.11
C LEU A 259 9.26 -14.26 2.63
N THR A 260 9.69 -13.14 3.18
CA THR A 260 8.78 -12.12 3.71
C THR A 260 7.93 -11.52 2.59
N GLN A 261 8.52 -11.22 1.41
CA GLN A 261 7.79 -10.75 0.24
C GLN A 261 6.64 -11.70 -0.13
N THR A 262 6.89 -13.03 -0.19
CA THR A 262 5.83 -14.01 -0.48
C THR A 262 4.71 -14.05 0.58
N GLN A 263 4.99 -13.64 1.81
CA GLN A 263 4.04 -13.64 2.92
C GLN A 263 3.19 -12.37 2.96
N VAL A 264 3.76 -11.21 2.67
CA VAL A 264 3.10 -9.90 2.84
C VAL A 264 2.90 -9.13 1.52
N GLY A 265 3.60 -9.48 0.44
CA GLY A 265 3.60 -8.76 -0.84
C GLY A 265 2.57 -9.26 -1.86
N SER A 266 1.68 -10.19 -1.53
CA SER A 266 0.70 -10.73 -2.49
C SER A 266 -0.44 -9.74 -2.78
N HIS A 267 -1.05 -9.84 -3.97
CA HIS A 267 -2.23 -9.04 -4.37
C HIS A 267 -3.36 -9.11 -3.34
N ILE A 268 -3.64 -10.30 -2.79
CA ILE A 268 -4.66 -10.47 -1.75
C ILE A 268 -4.26 -9.74 -0.47
N SER A 269 -2.99 -9.73 -0.11
CA SER A 269 -2.52 -8.98 1.08
C SER A 269 -2.73 -7.48 0.90
N GLY A 270 -2.43 -6.93 -0.28
CA GLY A 270 -2.67 -5.52 -0.61
C GLY A 270 -4.15 -5.16 -0.54
N TRP A 271 -5.00 -5.93 -1.25
CA TRP A 271 -6.44 -5.74 -1.21
C TRP A 271 -7.01 -5.84 0.22
N PHE A 272 -6.66 -6.87 0.96
CA PHE A 272 -7.22 -7.11 2.31
C PHE A 272 -6.77 -6.04 3.31
N SER A 273 -5.55 -5.56 3.18
CA SER A 273 -5.00 -4.51 4.06
C SER A 273 -5.69 -3.16 3.88
N PHE A 274 -6.31 -2.92 2.73
CA PHE A 274 -7.09 -1.71 2.50
C PHE A 274 -8.48 -1.76 3.17
N GLN A 275 -9.05 -2.94 3.42
CA GLN A 275 -10.43 -3.06 3.90
C GLN A 275 -10.70 -2.27 5.20
N PRO A 276 -9.90 -2.38 6.28
CA PRO A 276 -10.14 -1.60 7.50
C PRO A 276 -9.99 -0.09 7.29
N LEU A 277 -9.17 0.35 6.32
CA LEU A 277 -9.03 1.76 5.97
C LEU A 277 -10.28 2.26 5.24
N TYR A 278 -10.80 1.46 4.31
CA TYR A 278 -12.05 1.74 3.61
C TYR A 278 -13.23 1.84 4.58
N ASP A 279 -13.41 0.84 5.44
CA ASP A 279 -14.49 0.83 6.43
C ASP A 279 -14.43 2.06 7.34
N ARG A 280 -13.23 2.46 7.70
CA ARG A 280 -13.00 3.64 8.51
C ARG A 280 -13.37 4.92 7.78
N ILE A 281 -12.86 5.13 6.56
CA ILE A 281 -13.09 6.38 5.83
C ILE A 281 -14.54 6.56 5.43
N VAL A 282 -15.23 5.49 5.02
CA VAL A 282 -16.67 5.52 4.71
C VAL A 282 -17.51 5.88 5.95
N ARG A 283 -17.13 5.34 7.12
CA ARG A 283 -17.82 5.67 8.38
C ARG A 283 -17.61 7.12 8.80
N GLU A 284 -16.40 7.65 8.60
CA GLU A 284 -16.06 9.03 8.98
C GLU A 284 -16.55 10.07 7.97
N GLN A 285 -16.64 9.71 6.70
CA GLN A 285 -16.97 10.59 5.58
C GLN A 285 -17.91 9.88 4.58
N PRO A 286 -19.16 9.54 4.98
CA PRO A 286 -20.08 8.76 4.15
C PRO A 286 -20.47 9.46 2.85
N ASP A 287 -20.36 10.79 2.79
CA ASP A 287 -20.62 11.60 1.60
C ASP A 287 -19.71 11.25 0.40
N LEU A 288 -18.62 10.56 0.63
CA LEU A 288 -17.76 10.08 -0.47
C LEU A 288 -18.49 9.13 -1.44
N LEU A 289 -19.55 8.47 -0.98
CA LEU A 289 -20.34 7.51 -1.77
C LEU A 289 -21.40 8.17 -2.69
N GLU A 290 -21.63 9.49 -2.57
CA GLU A 290 -22.58 10.28 -3.38
C GLU A 290 -22.12 10.50 -4.83
#